data_aa1ada4935f9fc52277d0f6e0c76ff42
#
_entry.id   aa1ada4935f9fc52277d0f6e0c76ff42
#
_cell.length_a   1.000
_cell.length_b   1.000
_cell.length_c   1.000
_cell.angle_alpha   90.00
_cell.angle_beta   90.00
_cell.angle_gamma   90.00
#
_symmetry.space_group_name_H-M   'P 1'
#
loop_
_entity.id
_entity.type
_entity.pdbx_description
1 polymer ?
#
loop_
_entity_poly.entity_id
_entity_poly.type
_entity_poly.pdbx_seq_one_letter_code
_entity_poly.pdbx_strand_id
1 'polypeptide(L)'
;MLHEVSIPDFRSERGESYPEVVLSYEVAGPPPGSAPLVLVCHALTGNSTVTGDEGWWNKLISEEGAISPTHYTILSFNIPGNAYDGREAVDPEAFELRDVARLFLLALEALGVKEAYAVIGASMGGALTWQIAYLAPTLAKHIFPIACDYRASDWLLTQTLIQKQILAHSSHPLEDARIHAMSCYRTPQSLNVRFAGQRDSRGTGSGQYDVESWLLYHGDALARRFKLSAYHVMTHLTSTIGVCEEVEALARIRSAIHLVS
;
A
#
# COMPACT_ATOMS: atom_id res chain seq x y z
N MET A 1 2.18 -18.14 -5.58
CA MET A 1 0.83 -18.65 -6.00
C MET A 1 -0.21 -17.83 -5.27
N LEU A 2 -1.19 -17.30 -6.02
CA LEU A 2 -2.28 -16.51 -5.45
C LEU A 2 -3.32 -17.45 -4.81
N HIS A 3 -3.66 -17.20 -3.56
CA HIS A 3 -4.67 -17.88 -2.77
C HIS A 3 -5.83 -16.94 -2.46
N GLU A 4 -6.93 -17.47 -1.97
CA GLU A 4 -8.12 -16.72 -1.59
C GLU A 4 -8.61 -17.11 -0.21
N VAL A 5 -9.17 -16.14 0.52
CA VAL A 5 -9.88 -16.33 1.77
C VAL A 5 -11.19 -15.54 1.73
N SER A 6 -12.27 -16.17 2.12
CA SER A 6 -13.59 -15.57 2.15
C SER A 6 -13.93 -15.05 3.55
N ILE A 7 -14.42 -13.84 3.63
CA ILE A 7 -14.89 -13.18 4.85
C ILE A 7 -16.40 -13.00 4.74
N PRO A 8 -17.20 -13.80 5.44
CA PRO A 8 -18.66 -13.68 5.42
C PRO A 8 -19.14 -12.48 6.24
N ASP A 9 -20.34 -11.99 5.90
CA ASP A 9 -21.12 -11.04 6.70
C ASP A 9 -20.35 -9.79 7.16
N PHE A 10 -19.55 -9.18 6.26
CA PHE A 10 -18.78 -8.00 6.57
C PHE A 10 -19.65 -6.74 6.53
N ARG A 11 -19.50 -5.88 7.54
CA ARG A 11 -20.12 -4.55 7.58
C ARG A 11 -19.06 -3.47 7.62
N SER A 12 -19.10 -2.55 6.63
CA SER A 12 -18.15 -1.43 6.51
C SER A 12 -18.40 -0.34 7.56
N GLU A 13 -17.40 0.54 7.74
CA GLU A 13 -17.51 1.75 8.58
C GLU A 13 -18.66 2.67 8.11
N ARG A 14 -18.94 2.68 6.81
CA ARG A 14 -20.08 3.42 6.23
C ARG A 14 -21.43 2.76 6.51
N GLY A 15 -21.44 1.56 7.13
CA GLY A 15 -22.65 0.83 7.53
C GLY A 15 -23.22 -0.07 6.44
N GLU A 16 -22.56 -0.20 5.30
CA GLU A 16 -22.98 -1.12 4.23
C GLU A 16 -22.65 -2.56 4.60
N SER A 17 -23.52 -3.49 4.21
CA SER A 17 -23.37 -4.91 4.50
C SER A 17 -23.00 -5.68 3.24
N TYR A 18 -21.97 -6.49 3.35
CA TYR A 18 -21.45 -7.36 2.29
C TYR A 18 -21.63 -8.82 2.73
N PRO A 19 -22.46 -9.63 2.05
CA PRO A 19 -22.63 -11.04 2.40
C PRO A 19 -21.31 -11.81 2.40
N GLU A 20 -20.39 -11.41 1.52
CA GLU A 20 -19.08 -12.00 1.40
C GLU A 20 -18.09 -10.97 0.83
N VAL A 21 -16.87 -10.95 1.39
CA VAL A 21 -15.72 -10.25 0.81
C VAL A 21 -14.59 -11.26 0.63
N VAL A 22 -14.14 -11.45 -0.60
CA VAL A 22 -13.02 -12.36 -0.90
C VAL A 22 -11.74 -11.57 -0.99
N LEU A 23 -10.73 -11.96 -0.18
CA LEU A 23 -9.38 -11.44 -0.24
C LEU A 23 -8.47 -12.44 -0.94
N SER A 24 -7.70 -11.96 -1.91
CA SER A 24 -6.58 -12.72 -2.43
C SER A 24 -5.30 -12.43 -1.65
N TYR A 25 -4.42 -13.42 -1.55
CA TYR A 25 -3.16 -13.28 -0.82
C TYR A 25 -2.08 -14.22 -1.36
N GLU A 26 -0.84 -13.92 -1.03
CA GLU A 26 0.29 -14.79 -1.29
C GLU A 26 1.09 -15.05 -0.02
N VAL A 27 1.67 -16.27 0.01
CA VAL A 27 2.57 -16.72 1.07
C VAL A 27 3.90 -17.12 0.45
N ALA A 28 4.99 -16.64 1.04
CA ALA A 28 6.34 -17.09 0.73
C ALA A 28 7.03 -17.62 2.00
N GLY A 29 7.93 -18.58 1.81
CA GLY A 29 8.62 -19.25 2.91
C GLY A 29 7.83 -20.40 3.54
N PRO A 30 8.10 -20.74 4.80
CA PRO A 30 7.42 -21.81 5.50
C PRO A 30 5.92 -21.57 5.64
N PRO A 31 5.08 -22.61 5.70
CA PRO A 31 3.63 -22.44 5.85
C PRO A 31 3.28 -21.70 7.16
N PRO A 32 2.13 -21.00 7.20
CA PRO A 32 1.67 -20.33 8.42
C PRO A 32 1.65 -21.26 9.64
N GLY A 33 2.16 -20.77 10.77
CA GLY A 33 2.27 -21.52 12.00
C GLY A 33 3.56 -22.35 12.17
N SER A 34 4.38 -22.50 11.12
CA SER A 34 5.66 -23.25 11.21
C SER A 34 6.89 -22.34 11.39
N ALA A 35 6.76 -21.06 11.16
CA ALA A 35 7.80 -20.04 11.36
C ALA A 35 7.18 -18.72 11.82
N PRO A 36 7.98 -17.78 12.37
CA PRO A 36 7.48 -16.46 12.73
C PRO A 36 6.90 -15.75 11.50
N LEU A 37 5.67 -15.22 11.63
CA LEU A 37 4.95 -14.61 10.51
C LEU A 37 5.26 -13.11 10.38
N VAL A 38 5.56 -12.66 9.18
CA VAL A 38 5.65 -11.25 8.80
C VAL A 38 4.50 -10.93 7.85
N LEU A 39 3.58 -10.07 8.31
CA LEU A 39 2.51 -9.53 7.47
C LEU A 39 3.03 -8.31 6.73
N VAL A 40 2.94 -8.33 5.41
CA VAL A 40 3.36 -7.21 4.55
C VAL A 40 2.14 -6.49 3.98
N CYS A 41 2.03 -5.20 4.28
CA CYS A 41 0.97 -4.32 3.79
C CYS A 41 1.49 -3.52 2.60
N HIS A 42 0.92 -3.72 1.42
CA HIS A 42 1.37 -3.03 0.22
C HIS A 42 0.93 -1.56 0.15
N ALA A 43 1.69 -0.76 -0.59
CA ALA A 43 1.38 0.65 -0.87
C ALA A 43 0.33 0.79 -2.00
N LEU A 44 -0.06 2.02 -2.34
CA LEU A 44 -1.11 2.36 -3.31
C LEU A 44 -1.02 1.56 -4.62
N THR A 45 0.15 1.43 -5.22
CA THR A 45 0.35 0.71 -6.49
C THR A 45 1.00 -0.66 -6.32
N GLY A 46 0.98 -1.21 -5.10
CA GLY A 46 1.50 -2.53 -4.78
C GLY A 46 0.46 -3.64 -4.92
N ASN A 47 0.89 -4.84 -4.55
CA ASN A 47 0.09 -6.06 -4.55
C ASN A 47 0.71 -7.08 -3.58
N SER A 48 0.16 -8.29 -3.53
CA SER A 48 0.62 -9.38 -2.67
C SER A 48 1.97 -9.99 -3.07
N THR A 49 2.46 -9.77 -4.31
CA THR A 49 3.75 -10.31 -4.76
C THR A 49 4.90 -9.43 -4.26
N VAL A 50 5.37 -9.69 -3.05
CA VAL A 50 6.36 -8.86 -2.35
C VAL A 50 7.79 -9.36 -2.51
N THR A 51 7.99 -10.63 -2.88
CA THR A 51 9.28 -11.31 -3.01
C THR A 51 9.37 -12.12 -4.31
N GLY A 52 10.54 -12.67 -4.63
CA GLY A 52 10.82 -13.36 -5.88
C GLY A 52 11.13 -12.38 -7.02
N ASP A 53 11.27 -12.89 -8.25
CA ASP A 53 11.71 -12.11 -9.41
C ASP A 53 10.78 -10.93 -9.73
N GLU A 54 9.48 -11.12 -9.57
CA GLU A 54 8.45 -10.09 -9.79
C GLU A 54 8.10 -9.30 -8.51
N GLY A 55 8.75 -9.62 -7.39
CA GLY A 55 8.47 -9.00 -6.09
C GLY A 55 8.87 -7.53 -6.05
N TRP A 56 7.91 -6.65 -5.77
CA TRP A 56 8.19 -5.22 -5.71
C TRP A 56 9.07 -4.80 -4.52
N TRP A 57 9.24 -5.69 -3.52
CA TRP A 57 10.09 -5.47 -2.35
C TRP A 57 11.23 -6.49 -2.21
N ASN A 58 11.60 -7.15 -3.29
CA ASN A 58 12.62 -8.19 -3.34
C ASN A 58 14.00 -7.77 -2.81
N LYS A 59 14.33 -6.47 -2.78
CA LYS A 59 15.56 -5.97 -2.14
C LYS A 59 15.52 -6.04 -0.61
N LEU A 60 14.33 -6.02 -0.02
CA LEU A 60 14.14 -6.13 1.43
C LEU A 60 13.76 -7.56 1.81
N ILE A 61 12.89 -8.19 0.99
CA ILE A 61 12.30 -9.50 1.24
C ILE A 61 12.82 -10.49 0.21
N SER A 62 13.91 -11.15 0.53
CA SER A 62 14.56 -12.20 -0.30
C SER A 62 15.43 -13.08 0.59
N GLU A 63 16.00 -14.14 0.05
CA GLU A 63 16.91 -15.03 0.81
C GLU A 63 18.09 -14.27 1.43
N GLU A 64 18.64 -13.30 0.70
CA GLU A 64 19.75 -12.46 1.13
C GLU A 64 19.29 -11.12 1.74
N GLY A 65 17.98 -10.85 1.73
CA GLY A 65 17.39 -9.62 2.26
C GLY A 65 17.30 -9.60 3.78
N ALA A 66 16.97 -8.43 4.33
CA ALA A 66 16.79 -8.27 5.78
C ALA A 66 15.62 -9.13 6.33
N ILE A 67 14.63 -9.44 5.48
CA ILE A 67 13.51 -10.34 5.80
C ILE A 67 13.60 -11.54 4.86
N SER A 68 14.10 -12.65 5.39
CA SER A 68 14.34 -13.84 4.57
C SER A 68 13.17 -14.83 4.64
N PRO A 69 12.61 -15.25 3.47
CA PRO A 69 11.63 -16.32 3.41
C PRO A 69 12.15 -17.69 3.90
N THR A 70 13.46 -17.83 4.12
CA THR A 70 14.01 -19.04 4.74
C THR A 70 13.75 -19.11 6.25
N HIS A 71 13.52 -17.97 6.89
CA HIS A 71 13.33 -17.86 8.34
C HIS A 71 11.93 -17.43 8.76
N TYR A 72 11.22 -16.76 7.86
CA TYR A 72 9.90 -16.16 8.13
C TYR A 72 8.85 -16.68 7.17
N THR A 73 7.64 -16.87 7.66
CA THR A 73 6.45 -16.93 6.82
C THR A 73 6.09 -15.51 6.40
N ILE A 74 6.17 -15.20 5.12
CA ILE A 74 5.81 -13.89 4.57
C ILE A 74 4.40 -13.99 4.02
N LEU A 75 3.47 -13.23 4.58
CA LEU A 75 2.07 -13.17 4.15
C LEU A 75 1.75 -11.75 3.67
N SER A 76 1.13 -11.63 2.52
CA SER A 76 0.64 -10.35 2.00
C SER A 76 -0.72 -10.53 1.35
N PHE A 77 -1.71 -9.74 1.81
CA PHE A 77 -3.03 -9.69 1.19
C PHE A 77 -3.07 -8.59 0.12
N ASN A 78 -3.89 -8.79 -0.91
CA ASN A 78 -4.29 -7.71 -1.79
C ASN A 78 -5.37 -6.87 -1.13
N ILE A 79 -5.23 -5.56 -1.18
CA ILE A 79 -6.28 -4.63 -0.75
C ILE A 79 -7.45 -4.76 -1.72
N PRO A 80 -8.70 -4.93 -1.23
CA PRO A 80 -9.87 -5.07 -2.09
C PRO A 80 -9.96 -3.95 -3.12
N GLY A 81 -10.16 -4.31 -4.37
CA GLY A 81 -10.25 -3.37 -5.48
C GLY A 81 -8.91 -2.92 -6.06
N ASN A 82 -7.76 -3.48 -5.63
CA ASN A 82 -6.47 -3.21 -6.30
C ASN A 82 -6.36 -3.90 -7.68
N ALA A 83 -7.36 -4.71 -8.04
CA ALA A 83 -7.50 -5.42 -9.31
C ALA A 83 -6.33 -6.36 -9.68
N TYR A 84 -5.46 -6.69 -8.72
CA TYR A 84 -4.35 -7.62 -8.97
C TYR A 84 -4.82 -9.05 -9.23
N ASP A 85 -5.89 -9.45 -8.56
CA ASP A 85 -6.55 -10.75 -8.73
C ASP A 85 -7.64 -10.75 -9.85
N GLY A 86 -7.72 -9.67 -10.61
CA GLY A 86 -8.73 -9.47 -11.66
C GLY A 86 -10.06 -8.92 -11.19
N ARG A 87 -10.28 -8.76 -9.86
CA ARG A 87 -11.50 -8.17 -9.30
C ARG A 87 -11.38 -6.66 -9.22
N GLU A 88 -12.27 -5.97 -9.91
CA GLU A 88 -12.38 -4.50 -9.84
C GLU A 88 -13.52 -4.13 -8.89
N ALA A 89 -13.34 -3.06 -8.11
CA ALA A 89 -14.41 -2.55 -7.27
C ALA A 89 -15.50 -1.89 -8.13
N VAL A 90 -16.76 -2.16 -7.79
CA VAL A 90 -17.92 -1.49 -8.41
C VAL A 90 -18.04 -0.07 -7.89
N ASP A 91 -17.87 0.12 -6.57
CA ASP A 91 -17.81 1.42 -5.92
C ASP A 91 -16.38 1.66 -5.40
N PRO A 92 -15.65 2.67 -5.92
CA PRO A 92 -14.32 3.02 -5.44
C PRO A 92 -14.27 3.47 -3.97
N GLU A 93 -15.40 3.85 -3.41
CA GLU A 93 -15.53 4.35 -2.03
C GLU A 93 -16.17 3.35 -1.07
N ALA A 94 -16.33 2.08 -1.50
CA ALA A 94 -16.97 1.03 -0.73
C ALA A 94 -16.36 0.80 0.66
N PHE A 95 -15.04 0.94 0.77
CA PHE A 95 -14.28 0.71 2.00
C PHE A 95 -13.43 1.92 2.38
N GLU A 96 -13.25 2.11 3.67
CA GLU A 96 -12.22 2.96 4.25
C GLU A 96 -10.97 2.13 4.60
N LEU A 97 -9.84 2.79 4.88
CA LEU A 97 -8.60 2.07 5.23
C LEU A 97 -8.77 1.22 6.50
N ARG A 98 -9.64 1.66 7.43
CA ARG A 98 -10.00 0.89 8.63
C ARG A 98 -10.74 -0.40 8.27
N ASP A 99 -11.62 -0.37 7.27
CA ASP A 99 -12.29 -1.59 6.79
C ASP A 99 -11.30 -2.58 6.23
N VAL A 100 -10.31 -2.12 5.47
CA VAL A 100 -9.24 -2.97 4.95
C VAL A 100 -8.47 -3.63 6.10
N ALA A 101 -8.14 -2.88 7.16
CA ALA A 101 -7.48 -3.44 8.35
C ALA A 101 -8.35 -4.50 9.03
N ARG A 102 -9.65 -4.26 9.17
CA ARG A 102 -10.61 -5.22 9.75
C ARG A 102 -10.71 -6.50 8.89
N LEU A 103 -10.77 -6.34 7.57
CA LEU A 103 -10.77 -7.46 6.63
C LEU A 103 -9.48 -8.29 6.75
N PHE A 104 -8.33 -7.65 6.86
CA PHE A 104 -7.06 -8.36 7.05
C PHE A 104 -7.01 -9.12 8.37
N LEU A 105 -7.54 -8.53 9.46
CA LEU A 105 -7.63 -9.21 10.77
C LEU A 105 -8.55 -10.42 10.72
N LEU A 106 -9.72 -10.31 10.09
CA LEU A 106 -10.64 -11.43 9.90
C LEU A 106 -10.03 -12.52 9.00
N ALA A 107 -9.29 -12.12 7.97
CA ALA A 107 -8.57 -13.07 7.12
C ALA A 107 -7.47 -13.82 7.89
N LEU A 108 -6.70 -13.14 8.74
CA LEU A 108 -5.71 -13.77 9.61
C LEU A 108 -6.37 -14.78 10.54
N GLU A 109 -7.51 -14.45 11.14
CA GLU A 109 -8.29 -15.34 11.99
C GLU A 109 -8.77 -16.58 11.22
N ALA A 110 -9.33 -16.38 10.01
CA ALA A 110 -9.79 -17.47 9.13
C ALA A 110 -8.63 -18.39 8.71
N LEU A 111 -7.41 -17.85 8.56
CA LEU A 111 -6.20 -18.62 8.28
C LEU A 111 -5.55 -19.24 9.54
N GLY A 112 -6.17 -19.09 10.73
CA GLY A 112 -5.65 -19.61 11.99
C GLY A 112 -4.41 -18.88 12.53
N VAL A 113 -4.10 -17.69 12.02
CA VAL A 113 -2.97 -16.86 12.48
C VAL A 113 -3.38 -16.08 13.71
N LYS A 114 -2.82 -16.45 14.86
CA LYS A 114 -3.13 -15.83 16.16
C LYS A 114 -2.15 -14.73 16.55
N GLU A 115 -0.93 -14.77 16.03
CA GLU A 115 0.12 -13.81 16.30
C GLU A 115 0.99 -13.59 15.05
N ALA A 116 1.54 -12.39 14.94
CA ALA A 116 2.54 -12.05 13.95
C ALA A 116 3.85 -11.65 14.64
N TYR A 117 4.98 -12.03 14.07
CA TYR A 117 6.27 -11.52 14.51
C TYR A 117 6.36 -10.02 14.17
N ALA A 118 5.99 -9.65 12.94
CA ALA A 118 5.98 -8.27 12.53
C ALA A 118 4.82 -7.96 11.56
N VAL A 119 4.37 -6.70 11.58
CA VAL A 119 3.57 -6.10 10.51
C VAL A 119 4.38 -4.96 9.92
N ILE A 120 4.57 -4.95 8.61
CA ILE A 120 5.40 -3.97 7.91
C ILE A 120 4.67 -3.42 6.69
N GLY A 121 4.77 -2.12 6.46
CA GLY A 121 4.20 -1.48 5.29
C GLY A 121 4.77 -0.09 5.06
N ALA A 122 4.71 0.38 3.82
CA ALA A 122 5.18 1.71 3.45
C ALA A 122 4.06 2.56 2.90
N SER A 123 4.10 3.89 3.16
CA SER A 123 3.08 4.84 2.69
C SER A 123 1.67 4.40 3.16
N MET A 124 0.71 4.22 2.27
CA MET A 124 -0.62 3.68 2.60
C MET A 124 -0.55 2.34 3.33
N GLY A 125 0.38 1.45 2.94
CA GLY A 125 0.63 0.19 3.65
C GLY A 125 1.16 0.41 5.08
N GLY A 126 1.93 1.46 5.31
CA GLY A 126 2.37 1.86 6.64
C GLY A 126 1.21 2.39 7.49
N ALA A 127 0.30 3.16 6.90
CA ALA A 127 -0.93 3.58 7.58
C ALA A 127 -1.83 2.39 7.92
N LEU A 128 -1.88 1.38 7.04
CA LEU A 128 -2.57 0.12 7.31
C LEU A 128 -1.91 -0.65 8.47
N THR A 129 -0.58 -0.62 8.57
CA THR A 129 0.18 -1.19 9.69
C THR A 129 -0.23 -0.52 11.03
N TRP A 130 -0.40 0.79 11.05
CA TRP A 130 -0.91 1.52 12.20
C TRP A 130 -2.34 1.09 12.58
N GLN A 131 -3.24 0.98 11.58
CA GLN A 131 -4.63 0.57 11.80
C GLN A 131 -4.71 -0.84 12.39
N ILE A 132 -3.96 -1.80 11.83
CA ILE A 132 -3.91 -3.18 12.33
C ILE A 132 -3.42 -3.21 13.78
N ALA A 133 -2.34 -2.50 14.10
CA ALA A 133 -1.81 -2.45 15.45
C ALA A 133 -2.77 -1.80 16.46
N TYR A 134 -3.53 -0.80 16.04
CA TYR A 134 -4.52 -0.14 16.87
C TYR A 134 -5.74 -1.03 17.14
N LEU A 135 -6.24 -1.73 16.11
CA LEU A 135 -7.41 -2.62 16.22
C LEU A 135 -7.09 -3.93 16.93
N ALA A 136 -5.87 -4.43 16.76
CA ALA A 136 -5.39 -5.66 17.38
C ALA A 136 -4.05 -5.43 18.11
N PRO A 137 -4.08 -4.77 19.30
CA PRO A 137 -2.89 -4.24 19.97
C PRO A 137 -1.84 -5.29 20.38
N THR A 138 -2.23 -6.55 20.46
CA THR A 138 -1.38 -7.67 20.88
C THR A 138 -1.03 -8.63 19.75
N LEU A 139 -1.51 -8.37 18.53
CA LEU A 139 -1.32 -9.26 17.38
C LEU A 139 0.16 -9.41 17.01
N ALA A 140 0.89 -8.31 16.94
CA ALA A 140 2.27 -8.27 16.45
C ALA A 140 3.26 -7.90 17.56
N LYS A 141 4.44 -8.55 17.55
CA LYS A 141 5.55 -8.17 18.44
C LYS A 141 6.19 -6.86 17.98
N HIS A 142 6.29 -6.64 16.67
CA HIS A 142 6.90 -5.47 16.05
C HIS A 142 5.99 -4.89 14.98
N ILE A 143 5.97 -3.56 14.85
CA ILE A 143 5.36 -2.88 13.71
C ILE A 143 6.36 -1.93 13.07
N PHE A 144 6.38 -1.90 11.73
CA PHE A 144 7.27 -1.07 10.92
C PHE A 144 6.44 -0.19 9.97
N PRO A 145 5.84 0.91 10.45
CA PRO A 145 5.21 1.89 9.60
C PRO A 145 6.29 2.77 8.94
N ILE A 146 6.40 2.68 7.61
CA ILE A 146 7.47 3.34 6.84
C ILE A 146 6.88 4.49 6.04
N ALA A 147 7.49 5.67 6.10
CA ALA A 147 7.11 6.87 5.36
C ALA A 147 5.61 7.20 5.44
N CYS A 148 5.06 7.15 6.64
CA CYS A 148 3.65 7.44 6.91
C CYS A 148 3.44 7.93 8.34
N ASP A 149 2.24 8.49 8.57
CA ASP A 149 1.77 8.85 9.90
C ASP A 149 0.55 7.98 10.27
N TYR A 150 0.12 8.01 11.54
CA TYR A 150 -1.08 7.33 12.03
C TYR A 150 -2.38 7.98 11.55
N ARG A 151 -2.31 9.22 11.05
CA ARG A 151 -3.41 9.94 10.41
C ARG A 151 -2.94 10.75 9.21
N ALA A 152 -3.85 11.01 8.27
CA ALA A 152 -3.57 11.88 7.14
C ALA A 152 -3.30 13.31 7.62
N SER A 153 -2.20 13.90 7.16
CA SER A 153 -1.95 15.33 7.31
C SER A 153 -2.76 16.13 6.28
N ASP A 154 -3.00 17.43 6.55
CA ASP A 154 -3.63 18.32 5.57
C ASP A 154 -2.86 18.37 4.24
N TRP A 155 -1.53 18.24 4.30
CA TRP A 155 -0.71 18.11 3.10
C TRP A 155 -1.08 16.87 2.27
N LEU A 156 -1.18 15.71 2.90
CA LEU A 156 -1.57 14.47 2.23
C LEU A 156 -3.00 14.57 1.66
N LEU A 157 -3.94 15.13 2.42
CA LEU A 157 -5.31 15.35 1.97
C LEU A 157 -5.36 16.31 0.77
N THR A 158 -4.54 17.37 0.76
CA THR A 158 -4.40 18.28 -0.38
C THR A 158 -3.91 17.52 -1.61
N GLN A 159 -2.85 16.73 -1.49
CA GLN A 159 -2.32 15.93 -2.61
C GLN A 159 -3.35 14.90 -3.11
N THR A 160 -4.08 14.28 -2.19
CA THR A 160 -5.13 13.31 -2.53
C THR A 160 -6.30 13.98 -3.28
N LEU A 161 -6.70 15.19 -2.88
CA LEU A 161 -7.71 15.96 -3.62
C LEU A 161 -7.24 16.27 -5.04
N ILE A 162 -5.99 16.72 -5.22
CA ILE A 162 -5.42 16.98 -6.55
C ILE A 162 -5.44 15.69 -7.39
N GLN A 163 -5.06 14.55 -6.81
CA GLN A 163 -5.16 13.25 -7.49
C GLN A 163 -6.59 12.95 -7.96
N LYS A 164 -7.59 13.12 -7.09
CA LYS A 164 -9.02 12.92 -7.43
C LYS A 164 -9.45 13.83 -8.57
N GLN A 165 -9.00 15.10 -8.58
CA GLN A 165 -9.32 16.03 -9.67
C GLN A 165 -8.66 15.63 -11.00
N ILE A 166 -7.41 15.19 -10.99
CA ILE A 166 -6.72 14.67 -12.16
C ILE A 166 -7.47 13.44 -12.71
N LEU A 167 -7.80 12.49 -11.85
CA LEU A 167 -8.53 11.28 -12.24
C LEU A 167 -9.90 11.57 -12.86
N ALA A 168 -10.58 12.63 -12.40
CA ALA A 168 -11.90 13.00 -12.88
C ALA A 168 -11.88 13.80 -14.20
N HIS A 169 -10.81 14.54 -14.50
CA HIS A 169 -10.82 15.55 -15.55
C HIS A 169 -9.74 15.40 -16.62
N SER A 170 -8.70 14.60 -16.38
CA SER A 170 -7.65 14.39 -17.38
C SER A 170 -8.11 13.48 -18.53
N SER A 171 -7.58 13.70 -19.71
CA SER A 171 -7.70 12.79 -20.86
C SER A 171 -6.79 11.54 -20.72
N HIS A 172 -5.76 11.61 -19.85
CA HIS A 172 -4.83 10.53 -19.53
C HIS A 172 -4.73 10.38 -18.01
N PRO A 173 -5.85 10.01 -17.34
CA PRO A 173 -6.00 10.19 -15.90
C PRO A 173 -4.96 9.43 -15.08
N LEU A 174 -4.62 8.21 -15.47
CA LEU A 174 -3.69 7.36 -14.71
C LEU A 174 -2.24 7.83 -14.86
N GLU A 175 -1.84 8.19 -16.09
CA GLU A 175 -0.52 8.73 -16.40
C GLU A 175 -0.28 10.05 -15.65
N ASP A 176 -1.23 10.97 -15.75
CA ASP A 176 -1.13 12.31 -15.15
C ASP A 176 -1.16 12.24 -13.62
N ALA A 177 -2.02 11.39 -13.05
CA ALA A 177 -2.03 11.14 -11.62
C ALA A 177 -0.68 10.57 -11.14
N ARG A 178 -0.06 9.68 -11.91
CA ARG A 178 1.26 9.14 -11.60
C ARG A 178 2.36 10.19 -11.70
N ILE A 179 2.33 11.04 -12.72
CA ILE A 179 3.25 12.18 -12.88
C ILE A 179 3.19 13.07 -11.63
N HIS A 180 2.00 13.45 -11.21
CA HIS A 180 1.79 14.23 -9.98
C HIS A 180 2.35 13.50 -8.75
N ALA A 181 1.99 12.21 -8.54
CA ALA A 181 2.49 11.44 -7.41
C ALA A 181 4.02 11.37 -7.36
N MET A 182 4.68 11.20 -8.53
CA MET A 182 6.14 11.16 -8.60
C MET A 182 6.81 12.48 -8.18
N SER A 183 6.15 13.63 -8.39
CA SER A 183 6.65 14.92 -7.92
C SER A 183 6.59 15.04 -6.38
N CYS A 184 5.61 14.38 -5.74
CA CYS A 184 5.44 14.39 -4.28
C CYS A 184 6.42 13.46 -3.54
N TYR A 185 7.01 12.47 -4.23
CA TYR A 185 7.94 11.50 -3.60
C TYR A 185 9.37 12.03 -3.42
N ARG A 186 9.65 13.24 -3.87
CA ARG A 186 10.97 13.86 -3.79
C ARG A 186 10.85 15.30 -3.33
N THR A 187 11.87 15.74 -2.58
CA THR A 187 11.96 17.16 -2.24
C THR A 187 12.37 17.98 -3.49
N PRO A 188 11.99 19.26 -3.57
CA PRO A 188 12.46 20.15 -4.63
C PRO A 188 13.99 20.16 -4.77
N GLN A 189 14.71 20.15 -3.65
CA GLN A 189 16.17 20.08 -3.64
C GLN A 189 16.68 18.79 -4.30
N SER A 190 16.08 17.64 -3.97
CA SER A 190 16.47 16.34 -4.56
C SER A 190 16.25 16.32 -6.08
N LEU A 191 15.16 16.91 -6.57
CA LEU A 191 14.89 17.03 -8.01
C LEU A 191 15.93 17.96 -8.68
N ASN A 192 16.19 19.12 -8.09
CA ASN A 192 17.13 20.09 -8.64
C ASN A 192 18.56 19.53 -8.72
N VAL A 193 19.01 18.80 -7.68
CA VAL A 193 20.33 18.15 -7.69
C VAL A 193 20.39 17.04 -8.73
N ARG A 194 19.33 16.22 -8.83
CA ARG A 194 19.32 15.06 -9.73
C ARG A 194 19.33 15.46 -11.20
N PHE A 195 18.56 16.46 -11.59
CA PHE A 195 18.36 16.80 -13.00
C PHE A 195 19.15 18.05 -13.43
N ALA A 196 19.48 18.93 -12.51
CA ALA A 196 20.33 20.12 -12.71
C ALA A 196 19.97 20.96 -13.96
N GLY A 197 18.70 21.00 -14.38
CA GLY A 197 18.24 21.67 -15.57
C GLY A 197 18.70 21.06 -16.90
N GLN A 198 19.20 19.85 -16.89
CA GLN A 198 19.67 19.14 -18.08
C GLN A 198 18.54 18.86 -19.07
N ARG A 199 18.88 18.88 -20.36
CA ARG A 199 17.96 18.59 -21.46
C ARG A 199 18.55 17.48 -22.32
N ASP A 200 17.70 16.56 -22.71
CA ASP A 200 17.97 15.50 -23.69
C ASP A 200 19.33 14.79 -23.48
N SER A 201 19.72 14.57 -22.21
CA SER A 201 21.01 13.95 -21.87
C SER A 201 21.16 12.53 -22.44
N ARG A 202 20.06 11.91 -22.87
CA ARG A 202 20.03 10.60 -23.54
C ARG A 202 20.17 10.69 -25.06
N GLY A 203 20.22 11.88 -25.65
CA GLY A 203 20.38 12.10 -27.08
C GLY A 203 19.17 11.63 -27.92
N THR A 204 17.95 11.75 -27.39
CA THR A 204 16.73 11.33 -28.08
C THR A 204 16.28 12.31 -29.16
N GLY A 205 16.86 13.51 -29.21
CA GLY A 205 16.46 14.60 -30.09
C GLY A 205 15.14 15.28 -29.70
N SER A 206 14.58 14.94 -28.52
CA SER A 206 13.30 15.50 -28.06
C SER A 206 13.35 16.95 -27.63
N GLY A 207 14.52 17.43 -27.22
CA GLY A 207 14.73 18.76 -26.62
C GLY A 207 14.05 18.96 -25.26
N GLN A 208 13.40 17.93 -24.71
CA GLN A 208 12.73 17.96 -23.41
C GLN A 208 13.73 18.07 -22.27
N TYR A 209 13.30 18.61 -21.12
CA TYR A 209 14.06 18.48 -19.89
C TYR A 209 14.09 17.02 -19.42
N ASP A 210 15.21 16.58 -18.86
CA ASP A 210 15.35 15.21 -18.38
C ASP A 210 14.34 14.87 -17.26
N VAL A 211 13.95 15.84 -16.44
CA VAL A 211 12.90 15.69 -15.45
C VAL A 211 11.53 15.42 -16.08
N GLU A 212 11.20 16.06 -17.20
CA GLU A 212 9.95 15.82 -17.94
C GLU A 212 9.93 14.41 -18.50
N SER A 213 11.00 14.01 -19.19
CA SER A 213 11.15 12.65 -19.73
C SER A 213 11.06 11.57 -18.63
N TRP A 214 11.63 11.86 -17.46
CA TRP A 214 11.54 10.95 -16.30
C TRP A 214 10.12 10.83 -15.76
N LEU A 215 9.38 11.94 -15.64
CA LEU A 215 8.00 11.95 -15.16
C LEU A 215 7.06 11.22 -16.14
N LEU A 216 7.16 11.54 -17.44
CA LEU A 216 6.37 10.90 -18.49
C LEU A 216 6.61 9.38 -18.53
N TYR A 217 7.88 8.96 -18.44
CA TYR A 217 8.21 7.53 -18.37
C TYR A 217 7.50 6.82 -17.20
N HIS A 218 7.43 7.45 -16.02
CA HIS A 218 6.75 6.86 -14.86
C HIS A 218 5.23 6.84 -15.02
N GLY A 219 4.65 7.83 -15.67
CA GLY A 219 3.24 7.82 -16.05
C GLY A 219 2.90 6.63 -16.92
N ASP A 220 3.58 6.52 -18.07
CA ASP A 220 3.41 5.42 -19.03
C ASP A 220 3.68 4.03 -18.41
N ALA A 221 4.72 3.92 -17.60
CA ALA A 221 5.08 2.66 -16.96
C ALA A 221 3.99 2.19 -15.98
N LEU A 222 3.32 3.10 -15.28
CA LEU A 222 2.20 2.73 -14.42
C LEU A 222 0.98 2.32 -15.24
N ALA A 223 0.60 3.11 -16.24
CA ALA A 223 -0.57 2.86 -17.07
C ALA A 223 -0.55 1.50 -17.76
N ARG A 224 0.65 0.98 -18.08
CA ARG A 224 0.79 -0.37 -18.67
C ARG A 224 0.49 -1.51 -17.72
N ARG A 225 0.56 -1.31 -16.39
CA ARG A 225 0.48 -2.39 -15.40
C ARG A 225 -0.61 -2.23 -14.35
N PHE A 226 -1.21 -1.06 -14.24
CA PHE A 226 -2.17 -0.76 -13.19
C PHE A 226 -3.51 -0.32 -13.78
N LYS A 227 -4.61 -0.69 -13.13
CA LYS A 227 -5.96 -0.34 -13.57
C LYS A 227 -6.37 1.03 -13.05
N LEU A 228 -7.08 1.80 -13.89
CA LEU A 228 -7.63 3.09 -13.49
C LEU A 228 -8.63 2.95 -12.34
N SER A 229 -9.52 1.94 -12.39
CA SER A 229 -10.47 1.62 -11.33
C SER A 229 -9.77 1.37 -9.99
N ALA A 230 -8.68 0.60 -10.00
CA ALA A 230 -7.86 0.36 -8.82
C ALA A 230 -7.21 1.65 -8.29
N TYR A 231 -6.74 2.53 -9.17
CA TYR A 231 -6.14 3.78 -8.73
C TYR A 231 -7.15 4.70 -8.05
N HIS A 232 -8.42 4.72 -8.50
CA HIS A 232 -9.51 5.42 -7.82
C HIS A 232 -9.71 4.89 -6.39
N VAL A 233 -9.84 3.56 -6.22
CA VAL A 233 -9.99 2.93 -4.90
C VAL A 233 -8.82 3.28 -3.99
N MET A 234 -7.59 3.09 -4.46
CA MET A 234 -6.39 3.32 -3.64
C MET A 234 -6.22 4.80 -3.28
N THR A 235 -6.63 5.72 -4.17
CA THR A 235 -6.63 7.17 -3.89
C THR A 235 -7.69 7.50 -2.83
N HIS A 236 -8.88 6.90 -2.90
CA HIS A 236 -9.91 7.05 -1.87
C HIS A 236 -9.39 6.57 -0.51
N LEU A 237 -8.86 5.34 -0.44
CA LEU A 237 -8.33 4.77 0.80
C LEU A 237 -7.24 5.66 1.44
N THR A 238 -6.40 6.29 0.62
CA THR A 238 -5.38 7.23 1.11
C THR A 238 -6.00 8.45 1.79
N SER A 239 -7.18 8.90 1.36
CA SER A 239 -7.89 10.02 2.00
C SER A 239 -8.60 9.65 3.31
N THR A 240 -8.73 8.35 3.61
CA THR A 240 -9.36 7.83 4.83
C THR A 240 -8.36 7.37 5.89
N ILE A 241 -7.08 7.73 5.74
CA ILE A 241 -6.06 7.41 6.72
C ILE A 241 -6.34 8.14 8.02
N GLY A 242 -6.70 7.39 9.06
CA GLY A 242 -6.93 7.91 10.40
C GLY A 242 -7.16 6.77 11.38
N VAL A 243 -6.23 6.60 12.34
CA VAL A 243 -6.31 5.51 13.34
C VAL A 243 -7.18 5.94 14.51
N CYS A 244 -6.95 7.15 15.00
CA CYS A 244 -7.65 7.75 16.12
C CYS A 244 -7.50 9.27 16.05
N GLU A 245 -8.42 9.99 16.71
CA GLU A 245 -8.35 11.45 16.81
C GLU A 245 -7.32 11.90 17.85
N GLU A 246 -7.20 11.15 18.96
CA GLU A 246 -6.33 11.48 20.08
C GLU A 246 -5.08 10.61 20.09
N VAL A 247 -3.91 11.25 20.21
CA VAL A 247 -2.60 10.56 20.24
C VAL A 247 -2.51 9.59 21.42
N GLU A 248 -3.12 9.91 22.55
CA GLU A 248 -3.15 9.10 23.76
C GLU A 248 -3.77 7.70 23.50
N ALA A 249 -4.68 7.60 22.55
CA ALA A 249 -5.29 6.32 22.17
C ALA A 249 -4.28 5.34 21.54
N LEU A 250 -3.16 5.82 21.00
CA LEU A 250 -2.07 4.99 20.51
C LEU A 250 -1.36 4.21 21.62
N ALA A 251 -1.49 4.63 22.88
CA ALA A 251 -0.95 3.91 24.03
C ALA A 251 -1.55 2.50 24.21
N ARG A 252 -2.62 2.17 23.51
CA ARG A 252 -3.18 0.80 23.46
C ARG A 252 -2.28 -0.18 22.73
N ILE A 253 -1.49 0.30 21.77
CA ILE A 253 -0.58 -0.54 20.98
C ILE A 253 0.48 -1.13 21.90
N ARG A 254 0.64 -2.45 21.85
CA ARG A 254 1.60 -3.23 22.68
C ARG A 254 2.84 -3.66 21.90
N SER A 255 2.80 -3.54 20.60
CA SER A 255 3.94 -3.84 19.72
C SER A 255 5.10 -2.86 19.96
N ALA A 256 6.32 -3.32 19.77
CA ALA A 256 7.45 -2.41 19.57
C ALA A 256 7.29 -1.68 18.24
N ILE A 257 7.31 -0.34 18.28
CA ILE A 257 7.07 0.51 17.11
C ILE A 257 8.40 0.98 16.55
N HIS A 258 8.67 0.69 15.28
CA HIS A 258 9.86 1.09 14.55
C HIS A 258 9.48 2.06 13.42
N LEU A 259 9.58 3.35 13.70
CA LEU A 259 9.27 4.39 12.69
C LEU A 259 10.44 4.56 11.72
N VAL A 260 10.14 4.55 10.42
CA VAL A 260 11.08 4.83 9.35
C VAL A 260 10.53 5.98 8.51
N SER A 261 11.26 7.10 8.45
CA SER A 261 10.87 8.32 7.72
C SER A 261 11.86 8.64 6.60
#